data_5454edb0d851bde1391404bc315f75d2
#
_entry.id   5454edb0d851bde1391404bc315f75d2
#
_cell.length_a   1.000
_cell.length_b   1.000
_cell.length_c   1.000
_cell.angle_alpha   90.00
_cell.angle_beta   90.00
_cell.angle_gamma   90.00
#
_symmetry.space_group_name_H-M   'P 1'
#
loop_
_entity.id
_entity.type
_entity.pdbx_description
1 polymer ?
#
loop_
_entity_poly.entity_id
_entity_poly.type
_entity_poly.pdbx_seq_one_letter_code
_entity_poly.pdbx_strand_id
1 'polypeptide(L)'
;MKKVILILVIALVFVLNSNAQGVVKTISLEQTKGEFTQKGLTVSEGSYVFEIANNHVGTDVGFVLVPKGKDATKPENHIKTAYVTTVVKDGKVEKSNATTLKKGEYVYFCPLNKTPQYALIVK
;
A
#
# COMPACT_ATOMS: atom_id res chain seq x y z
N MET A 1 -14.66 33.62 -8.15
CA MET A 1 -14.82 33.35 -8.17
C MET A 1 -14.71 32.67 -8.43
N LYS A 2 -14.36 32.71 -8.35
CA LYS A 2 -14.37 32.13 -8.33
C LYS A 2 -14.19 31.12 -8.66
N LYS A 3 -13.92 31.00 -8.70
CA LYS A 3 -13.92 30.13 -8.86
C LYS A 3 -13.66 29.21 -9.28
N VAL A 4 -13.29 29.37 -9.17
CA VAL A 4 -13.24 28.57 -9.41
C VAL A 4 -12.97 27.67 -9.78
N ILE A 5 -12.61 27.93 -9.57
CA ILE A 5 -12.55 27.16 -9.67
C ILE A 5 -12.35 26.13 -10.10
N LEU A 6 -12.10 26.40 -9.90
CA LEU A 6 -12.12 25.58 -10.13
C LEU A 6 -11.78 24.62 -10.55
N ILE A 7 -11.50 24.84 -10.41
CA ILE A 7 -11.43 24.08 -10.64
C ILE A 7 -11.23 23.09 -11.02
N LEU A 8 -11.01 23.31 -10.75
CA LEU A 8 -11.10 22.54 -10.95
C LEU A 8 -10.92 21.61 -11.51
N VAL A 9 -10.74 21.94 -11.40
CA VAL A 9 -10.86 21.23 -11.80
C VAL A 9 -10.53 20.33 -12.35
N ILE A 10 -10.23 20.50 -12.12
CA ILE A 10 -10.16 19.81 -12.42
C ILE A 10 -9.95 18.94 -12.91
N ALA A 11 -9.69 19.10 -12.78
CA ALA A 11 -9.78 18.46 -13.08
C ALA A 11 -9.73 17.60 -13.55
N LEU A 12 -9.53 17.70 -13.33
CA LEU A 12 -9.74 16.97 -13.67
C LEU A 12 -9.56 16.23 -14.40
N VAL A 13 -9.29 16.38 -14.38
CA VAL A 13 -9.33 15.82 -15.00
C VAL A 13 -8.99 15.03 -15.64
N PHE A 14 -8.66 14.99 -15.53
CA PHE A 14 -8.51 14.33 -15.98
C PHE A 14 -8.34 13.60 -16.57
N VAL A 15 -8.18 13.81 -16.48
CA VAL A 15 -8.20 13.21 -16.89
C VAL A 15 -8.24 12.35 -17.38
N LEU A 16 -7.99 12.47 -17.19
CA LEU A 16 -8.26 11.79 -17.65
C LEU A 16 -8.06 10.90 -18.24
N ASN A 17 -7.79 10.98 -18.24
CA ASN A 17 -7.58 10.27 -18.80
C ASN A 17 -7.56 9.21 -19.20
N SER A 18 -7.75 9.75 -18.82
CA SER A 18 -8.08 8.70 -19.70
C SER A 18 -7.12 7.54 -19.78
N ASN A 19 -6.03 7.77 -19.85
CA ASN A 19 -5.08 6.71 -19.99
C ASN A 19 -4.62 6.21 -18.66
N ALA A 20 -5.54 5.54 -18.01
CA ALA A 20 -5.35 5.11 -16.64
C ALA A 20 -4.23 4.10 -16.48
N GLN A 21 -3.80 3.46 -17.57
CA GLN A 21 -2.75 2.44 -17.47
C GLN A 21 -1.45 3.00 -16.95
N GLY A 22 -1.18 4.27 -17.21
CA GLY A 22 0.05 4.87 -16.76
C GLY A 22 0.00 5.46 -15.37
N VAL A 23 -1.15 5.39 -14.72
CA VAL A 23 -1.34 6.02 -13.42
C VAL A 23 -0.95 5.05 -12.31
N VAL A 24 -0.05 5.50 -11.44
CA VAL A 24 0.33 4.74 -10.25
C VAL A 24 -0.17 5.51 -9.05
N LYS A 25 -0.97 4.84 -8.23
CA LYS A 25 -1.53 5.44 -7.02
C LYS A 25 -0.72 5.00 -5.81
N THR A 26 -0.89 5.69 -4.72
CA THR A 26 -0.19 5.37 -3.47
C THR A 26 -1.18 4.84 -2.44
N ILE A 27 -0.83 3.73 -1.80
CA ILE A 27 -1.52 3.23 -0.63
C ILE A 27 -0.63 3.52 0.56
N SER A 28 -1.08 4.43 1.42
CA SER A 28 -0.31 4.84 2.60
C SER A 28 -0.79 4.06 3.82
N LEU A 29 0.14 3.38 4.47
CA LEU A 29 -0.14 2.56 5.64
C LEU A 29 0.81 2.95 6.75
N GLU A 30 0.31 2.93 7.97
CA GLU A 30 1.08 3.29 9.14
C GLU A 30 1.13 2.12 10.11
N GLN A 31 2.30 1.90 10.70
CA GLN A 31 2.46 0.89 11.75
C GLN A 31 2.75 1.58 13.06
N THR A 32 2.08 1.11 14.09
CA THR A 32 2.43 1.34 15.48
C THR A 32 2.82 0.00 16.07
N LYS A 33 3.27 -0.03 17.31
CA LYS A 33 3.81 -1.26 17.89
C LYS A 33 2.78 -2.39 17.84
N GLY A 34 3.13 -3.45 17.12
CA GLY A 34 2.33 -4.66 17.02
C GLY A 34 1.16 -4.61 16.05
N GLU A 35 0.99 -3.51 15.30
CA GLU A 35 -0.19 -3.41 14.43
C GLU A 35 -0.02 -2.37 13.32
N PHE A 36 -0.88 -2.49 12.30
CA PHE A 36 -1.13 -1.40 11.35
C PHE A 36 -2.32 -0.60 11.87
N THR A 37 -2.30 0.71 11.64
CA THR A 37 -3.45 1.55 12.00
C THR A 37 -4.61 1.37 11.02
N GLN A 38 -4.31 0.97 9.77
CA GLN A 38 -5.32 0.59 8.78
C GLN A 38 -5.53 -0.92 8.89
N LYS A 39 -6.72 -1.34 9.26
CA LYS A 39 -6.99 -2.75 9.59
C LYS A 39 -7.81 -3.44 8.52
N GLY A 40 -7.57 -3.09 7.29
CA GLY A 40 -8.22 -3.66 6.13
C GLY A 40 -8.45 -2.59 5.11
N LEU A 41 -8.35 -2.95 3.84
CA LEU A 41 -8.47 -2.02 2.73
C LEU A 41 -9.25 -2.65 1.60
N THR A 42 -9.95 -1.80 0.84
CA THR A 42 -10.55 -2.19 -0.42
C THR A 42 -10.14 -1.17 -1.47
N VAL A 43 -9.58 -1.63 -2.57
CA VAL A 43 -9.13 -0.76 -3.66
C VAL A 43 -9.57 -1.34 -5.00
N SER A 44 -9.50 -0.52 -6.04
CA SER A 44 -9.76 -0.98 -7.41
C SER A 44 -8.51 -1.63 -7.99
N GLU A 45 -8.66 -2.43 -9.03
CA GLU A 45 -7.51 -2.91 -9.78
C GLU A 45 -6.67 -1.74 -10.28
N GLY A 46 -5.37 -1.92 -10.35
CA GLY A 46 -4.47 -0.91 -10.85
C GLY A 46 -3.07 -1.09 -10.31
N SER A 47 -2.23 -0.11 -10.56
CA SER A 47 -0.86 -0.11 -10.08
C SER A 47 -0.72 0.81 -8.89
N TYR A 48 -0.02 0.32 -7.88
CA TYR A 48 0.11 1.03 -6.60
C TYR A 48 1.54 0.97 -6.09
N VAL A 49 1.92 2.03 -5.40
CA VAL A 49 3.11 2.04 -4.56
C VAL A 49 2.62 2.00 -3.13
N PHE A 50 3.20 1.13 -2.31
CA PHE A 50 2.89 1.08 -0.89
C PHE A 50 3.85 2.00 -0.16
N GLU A 51 3.31 2.91 0.62
CA GLU A 51 4.09 3.84 1.43
C GLU A 51 3.88 3.48 2.89
N ILE A 52 4.97 3.11 3.57
CA ILE A 52 4.89 2.53 4.91
C ILE A 52 5.56 3.49 5.90
N ALA A 53 4.80 3.90 6.90
CA ALA A 53 5.29 4.76 7.96
C ALA A 53 5.53 3.94 9.23
N ASN A 54 6.66 4.17 9.86
CA ASN A 54 7.00 3.57 11.15
C ASN A 54 6.78 4.62 12.24
N ASN A 55 5.62 4.54 12.90
CA ASN A 55 5.26 5.51 13.93
C ASN A 55 5.64 4.97 15.30
N HIS A 56 6.90 5.16 15.65
CA HIS A 56 7.43 4.83 16.98
C HIS A 56 7.23 3.37 17.38
N VAL A 57 7.42 2.47 16.41
CA VAL A 57 7.32 1.03 16.68
C VAL A 57 8.43 0.58 17.63
N GLY A 58 9.59 1.23 17.57
CA GLY A 58 10.73 0.87 18.41
C GLY A 58 11.69 -0.10 17.75
N THR A 59 11.41 -0.53 16.54
CA THR A 59 12.29 -1.37 15.72
C THR A 59 12.05 -1.01 14.26
N ASP A 60 12.92 -1.50 13.38
CA ASP A 60 12.69 -1.35 11.94
C ASP A 60 11.43 -2.12 11.55
N VAL A 61 10.73 -1.64 10.54
CA VAL A 61 9.57 -2.36 10.01
C VAL A 61 9.69 -2.55 8.51
N GLY A 62 8.92 -3.49 8.00
CA GLY A 62 8.82 -3.76 6.58
C GLY A 62 7.37 -3.96 6.20
N PHE A 63 7.15 -4.61 5.07
CA PHE A 63 5.80 -4.82 4.56
C PHE A 63 5.79 -6.07 3.69
N VAL A 64 4.86 -6.95 3.94
CA VAL A 64 4.67 -8.17 3.14
C VAL A 64 3.25 -8.22 2.65
N LEU A 65 3.08 -8.48 1.36
CA LEU A 65 1.78 -8.67 0.71
C LEU A 65 1.76 -10.06 0.11
N VAL A 66 0.69 -10.81 0.36
CA VAL A 66 0.55 -12.20 -0.07
C VAL A 66 -0.87 -12.42 -0.56
N PRO A 67 -1.08 -13.19 -1.65
CA PRO A 67 -2.44 -13.61 -2.01
C PRO A 67 -3.06 -14.39 -0.85
N LYS A 68 -4.32 -14.12 -0.58
CA LYS A 68 -5.04 -14.83 0.49
C LYS A 68 -5.04 -16.33 0.23
N GLY A 69 -4.79 -17.11 1.26
CA GLY A 69 -4.77 -18.56 1.15
C GLY A 69 -3.40 -19.16 0.84
N LYS A 70 -2.42 -18.33 0.51
CA LYS A 70 -1.04 -18.80 0.35
C LYS A 70 -0.33 -18.76 1.68
N ASP A 71 0.65 -19.64 1.85
CA ASP A 71 1.44 -19.70 3.07
C ASP A 71 2.33 -18.45 3.17
N ALA A 72 1.99 -17.57 4.10
CA ALA A 72 2.68 -16.29 4.26
C ALA A 72 4.11 -16.42 4.80
N THR A 73 4.46 -17.58 5.35
CA THR A 73 5.82 -17.82 5.85
C THR A 73 6.78 -18.15 4.72
N LYS A 74 6.28 -18.41 3.52
CA LYS A 74 7.11 -18.78 2.38
C LYS A 74 7.36 -17.57 1.48
N PRO A 75 8.63 -17.11 1.37
CA PRO A 75 8.93 -15.93 0.56
C PRO A 75 8.50 -16.05 -0.91
N GLU A 76 8.48 -17.27 -1.46
CA GLU A 76 8.04 -17.46 -2.84
C GLU A 76 6.58 -17.06 -3.07
N ASN A 77 5.78 -16.98 -2.00
CA ASN A 77 4.40 -16.53 -2.08
C ASN A 77 4.25 -15.02 -1.90
N HIS A 78 5.33 -14.32 -1.56
CA HIS A 78 5.29 -12.88 -1.35
C HIS A 78 5.28 -12.13 -2.67
N ILE A 79 4.49 -11.06 -2.74
CA ILE A 79 4.48 -10.16 -3.89
C ILE A 79 5.65 -9.20 -3.70
N LYS A 80 6.78 -9.52 -4.35
CA LYS A 80 8.07 -8.88 -4.03
C LYS A 80 8.15 -7.41 -4.43
N THR A 81 7.40 -6.99 -5.44
CA THR A 81 7.36 -5.58 -5.81
C THR A 81 6.74 -4.72 -4.71
N ALA A 82 5.96 -5.33 -3.82
CA ALA A 82 5.33 -4.62 -2.71
C ALA A 82 6.25 -4.49 -1.50
N TYR A 83 7.38 -5.14 -1.47
CA TYR A 83 8.37 -4.94 -0.40
C TYR A 83 8.84 -3.48 -0.42
N VAL A 84 9.01 -2.89 0.76
CA VAL A 84 9.70 -1.60 0.84
C VAL A 84 11.12 -1.76 0.31
N THR A 85 11.60 -0.75 -0.39
CA THR A 85 12.94 -0.81 -1.00
C THR A 85 14.04 -0.68 0.05
N THR A 86 13.71 -0.17 1.22
CA THR A 86 14.61 -0.02 2.36
C THR A 86 13.77 -0.25 3.61
N VAL A 87 14.33 -0.94 4.61
CA VAL A 87 13.59 -1.09 5.88
C VAL A 87 13.23 0.28 6.42
N VAL A 88 12.07 0.37 7.04
CA VAL A 88 11.54 1.65 7.54
C VAL A 88 12.00 1.81 8.97
N LYS A 89 12.94 2.72 9.18
CA LYS A 89 13.46 2.98 10.51
C LYS A 89 12.45 3.76 11.34
N ASP A 90 12.60 3.69 12.64
CA ASP A 90 11.69 4.35 13.57
C ASP A 90 11.52 5.81 13.20
N GLY A 91 10.27 6.26 13.08
CA GLY A 91 9.94 7.64 12.70
C GLY A 91 10.09 7.96 11.23
N LYS A 92 10.39 6.98 10.38
CA LYS A 92 10.62 7.20 8.95
C LYS A 92 9.47 6.64 8.11
N VAL A 93 9.53 6.96 6.81
CA VAL A 93 8.56 6.50 5.81
C VAL A 93 9.36 6.01 4.60
N GLU A 94 9.02 4.83 4.11
CA GLU A 94 9.66 4.29 2.90
C GLU A 94 8.58 3.75 1.97
N LYS A 95 8.97 3.54 0.72
CA LYS A 95 8.03 3.11 -0.32
C LYS A 95 8.47 1.81 -0.97
N SER A 96 7.50 1.10 -1.52
CA SER A 96 7.75 -0.03 -2.39
C SER A 96 7.95 0.43 -3.83
N ASN A 97 8.28 -0.50 -4.70
CA ASN A 97 8.15 -0.30 -6.15
C ASN A 97 6.67 -0.37 -6.51
N ALA A 98 6.35 -0.04 -7.76
CA ALA A 98 4.97 -0.15 -8.23
C ALA A 98 4.57 -1.62 -8.31
N THR A 99 3.38 -1.93 -7.83
CA THR A 99 2.81 -3.27 -7.85
C THR A 99 1.49 -3.23 -8.60
N THR A 100 1.32 -4.10 -9.59
CA THR A 100 0.04 -4.24 -10.27
C THR A 100 -0.84 -5.16 -9.45
N LEU A 101 -1.98 -4.65 -9.00
CA LEU A 101 -2.95 -5.42 -8.23
C LEU A 101 -4.12 -5.79 -9.11
N LYS A 102 -4.36 -7.09 -9.24
CA LYS A 102 -5.50 -7.63 -9.96
C LYS A 102 -6.60 -7.99 -9.00
N LYS A 103 -7.82 -8.03 -9.51
CA LYS A 103 -8.99 -8.43 -8.72
C LYS A 103 -8.68 -9.69 -7.91
N GLY A 104 -9.00 -9.65 -6.64
CA GLY A 104 -8.79 -10.78 -5.74
C GLY A 104 -8.62 -10.31 -4.31
N GLU A 105 -8.25 -11.26 -3.46
CA GLU A 105 -8.05 -10.99 -2.05
C GLU A 105 -6.60 -11.26 -1.67
N TYR A 106 -6.08 -10.40 -0.82
CA TYR A 106 -4.70 -10.42 -0.37
C TYR A 106 -4.68 -10.18 1.13
N VAL A 107 -3.56 -10.48 1.76
CA VAL A 107 -3.31 -10.10 3.14
C VAL A 107 -1.98 -9.36 3.21
N TYR A 108 -1.87 -8.44 4.17
CA TYR A 108 -0.62 -7.73 4.42
C TYR A 108 -0.27 -7.78 5.90
N PHE A 109 1.01 -7.73 6.18
CA PHE A 109 1.52 -7.80 7.55
C PHE A 109 2.97 -7.36 7.58
N CYS A 110 3.52 -7.21 8.78
CA CYS A 110 4.93 -6.92 8.99
C CYS A 110 5.53 -7.97 9.93
N PRO A 111 6.47 -8.80 9.45
CA PRO A 111 7.06 -9.82 10.32
C PRO A 111 7.98 -9.22 11.40
N LEU A 112 8.62 -8.08 11.10
CA LEU A 112 9.53 -7.45 12.07
C LEU A 112 8.77 -6.86 13.25
N ASN A 113 7.60 -6.29 12.99
CA ASN A 113 6.73 -5.72 14.03
C ASN A 113 5.75 -6.76 14.58
N LYS A 114 5.76 -7.96 13.99
CA LYS A 114 4.90 -9.08 14.41
C LYS A 114 3.42 -8.71 14.43
N THR A 115 2.99 -8.01 13.39
CA THR A 115 1.58 -7.64 13.27
C THR A 115 0.74 -8.85 12.88
N PRO A 116 -0.57 -8.82 13.15
CA PRO A 116 -1.47 -9.79 12.51
C PRO A 116 -1.54 -9.53 11.01
N GLN A 117 -2.24 -10.40 10.31
CA GLN A 117 -2.52 -10.25 8.88
C GLN A 117 -3.83 -9.49 8.72
N TYR A 118 -3.85 -8.55 7.78
CA TYR A 118 -5.03 -7.74 7.49
C TYR A 118 -5.44 -7.95 6.04
N ALA A 119 -6.72 -7.81 5.74
CA ALA A 119 -7.24 -8.06 4.40
C ALA A 119 -7.03 -6.85 3.49
N LEU A 120 -6.62 -7.12 2.25
CA LEU A 120 -6.65 -6.15 1.17
C LEU A 120 -7.51 -6.75 0.06
N ILE A 121 -8.62 -6.12 -0.22
CA ILE A 121 -9.56 -6.58 -1.24
C ILE A 121 -9.39 -5.72 -2.48
N VAL A 122 -9.19 -6.35 -3.63
CA VAL A 122 -9.08 -5.65 -4.91
C VAL A 122 -10.32 -6.01 -5.74
N LYS A 123 -11.08 -5.01 -6.09
CA LYS A 123 -12.32 -5.19 -6.84
C LYS A 123 -12.16 -4.97 -8.33
#